data_7b74ff8f55a23cf0e6cbca654b8d4c85
#
_entry.id   7b74ff8f55a23cf0e6cbca654b8d4c85
#
_cell.length_a   1.000
_cell.length_b   1.000
_cell.length_c   1.000
_cell.angle_alpha   90.00
_cell.angle_beta   90.00
_cell.angle_gamma   90.00
#
_symmetry.space_group_name_H-M   'P 1'
#
loop_
_entity.id
_entity.type
_entity.pdbx_description
1 polymer ?
#
loop_
_entity_poly.entity_id
_entity_poly.type
_entity_poly.pdbx_seq_one_letter_code
_entity_poly.pdbx_strand_id
1 'polypeptide(L)'
;IISSPDFDKDKLYSKESSVLYYNDGKTELARLGQYDRVLVNYDEIPQVLIDAIVATEDSRFFQHNGLDMARFAKASVGQVLGNDKAGGASTLTMQVAKQVYSSKESHGIKGIVRKFQDIYMAVFKLESNYTKEEIIEFYVNSQWFGSTGSLNNSGFAGVEQACQNFFGKPVSDISLAEASIIAGMFQNPVWYNPYTYPNNTRKRQKTVLTLMVNHGYITE
;
A
#
# COMPACT_ATOMS: atom_id res chain seq x y z
N ILE A 1 21.80 -20.89 -5.60
CA ILE A 1 21.64 -19.43 -5.73
C ILE A 1 20.48 -19.24 -6.65
N ILE A 2 19.31 -18.94 -6.09
CA ILE A 2 18.12 -18.60 -6.86
C ILE A 2 18.40 -17.22 -7.44
N SER A 3 18.50 -17.11 -8.76
CA SER A 3 18.55 -15.81 -9.43
C SER A 3 17.20 -15.15 -9.25
N SER A 4 17.05 -14.36 -8.19
CA SER A 4 15.87 -13.55 -8.01
C SER A 4 15.88 -12.46 -9.08
N PRO A 5 14.79 -12.21 -9.80
CA PRO A 5 14.71 -11.11 -10.75
C PRO A 5 15.00 -9.79 -10.05
N ASP A 6 15.57 -8.85 -10.76
CA ASP A 6 15.75 -7.50 -10.25
C ASP A 6 14.39 -6.82 -10.06
N PHE A 7 14.34 -5.87 -9.13
CA PHE A 7 13.12 -5.09 -8.91
C PHE A 7 12.85 -4.25 -10.16
N ASP A 8 11.68 -4.46 -10.72
CA ASP A 8 11.21 -3.75 -11.90
C ASP A 8 10.08 -2.82 -11.46
N LYS A 9 10.37 -1.52 -11.36
CA LYS A 9 9.38 -0.51 -10.96
C LYS A 9 8.22 -0.41 -11.95
N ASP A 10 8.45 -0.74 -13.22
CA ASP A 10 7.41 -0.68 -14.23
C ASP A 10 6.35 -1.76 -13.96
N LYS A 11 6.74 -2.92 -13.43
CA LYS A 11 5.79 -3.95 -12.97
C LYS A 11 4.95 -3.50 -11.78
N LEU A 12 5.45 -2.60 -10.95
CA LEU A 12 4.69 -2.07 -9.83
C LEU A 12 3.47 -1.28 -10.30
N TYR A 13 3.61 -0.61 -11.45
CA TYR A 13 2.58 0.27 -12.00
C TYR A 13 1.83 -0.36 -13.17
N SER A 14 2.39 -1.41 -13.79
CA SER A 14 1.78 -2.16 -14.87
C SER A 14 0.90 -3.27 -14.28
N LYS A 15 -0.37 -3.00 -13.99
CA LYS A 15 -1.34 -4.09 -14.05
C LYS A 15 -1.72 -4.26 -15.50
N GLU A 16 -1.53 -5.48 -16.03
CA GLU A 16 -1.89 -5.83 -17.39
C GLU A 16 -3.33 -5.41 -17.68
N SER A 17 -3.49 -4.46 -18.57
CA SER A 17 -4.80 -4.12 -19.12
C SER A 17 -5.14 -5.11 -20.21
N SER A 18 -6.28 -5.79 -20.12
CA SER A 18 -6.83 -6.55 -21.22
C SER A 18 -7.40 -5.57 -22.24
N VAL A 19 -6.87 -5.58 -23.46
CA VAL A 19 -7.41 -4.76 -24.54
C VAL A 19 -8.42 -5.61 -25.32
N LEU A 20 -9.65 -5.15 -25.40
CA LEU A 20 -10.68 -5.70 -26.28
C LEU A 20 -10.60 -4.99 -27.61
N TYR A 21 -10.58 -5.75 -28.69
CA TYR A 21 -10.59 -5.24 -30.04
C TYR A 21 -11.93 -5.53 -30.72
N TYR A 22 -12.31 -4.72 -31.70
CA TYR A 22 -13.36 -5.05 -32.65
C TYR A 22 -12.97 -6.27 -33.45
N ASN A 23 -13.90 -6.83 -34.24
CA ASN A 23 -13.69 -8.01 -35.11
C ASN A 23 -12.55 -7.83 -36.13
N ASP A 24 -12.08 -6.62 -36.36
CA ASP A 24 -10.94 -6.32 -37.25
C ASP A 24 -9.58 -6.66 -36.57
N GLY A 25 -9.58 -6.97 -35.27
CA GLY A 25 -8.38 -7.30 -34.50
C GLY A 25 -7.38 -6.13 -34.34
N LYS A 26 -7.76 -4.92 -34.73
CA LYS A 26 -6.88 -3.73 -34.73
C LYS A 26 -7.50 -2.54 -34.03
N THR A 27 -8.80 -2.33 -34.20
CA THR A 27 -9.50 -1.21 -33.57
C THR A 27 -9.81 -1.55 -32.12
N GLU A 28 -9.27 -0.76 -31.20
CA GLU A 28 -9.51 -0.93 -29.77
C GLU A 28 -10.98 -0.60 -29.43
N LEU A 29 -11.68 -1.56 -28.84
CA LEU A 29 -13.04 -1.41 -28.36
C LEU A 29 -13.07 -0.87 -26.92
N ALA A 30 -12.25 -1.43 -26.06
CA ALA A 30 -12.14 -1.04 -24.65
C ALA A 30 -10.84 -1.56 -24.05
N ARG A 31 -10.34 -0.86 -23.03
CA ARG A 31 -9.28 -1.34 -22.12
C ARG A 31 -9.91 -1.74 -20.79
N LEU A 32 -9.76 -3.00 -20.41
CA LEU A 32 -10.20 -3.51 -19.12
C LEU A 32 -8.99 -3.60 -18.19
N GLY A 33 -9.13 -3.08 -16.99
CA GLY A 33 -8.07 -3.18 -15.97
C GLY A 33 -7.04 -2.04 -15.97
N GLN A 34 -7.17 -1.02 -16.82
CA GLN A 34 -6.40 0.19 -16.71
C GLN A 34 -7.03 1.07 -15.61
N TYR A 35 -6.33 1.18 -14.47
CA TYR A 35 -6.73 2.12 -13.43
C TYR A 35 -6.26 3.52 -13.80
N ASP A 36 -7.10 4.51 -13.56
CA ASP A 36 -6.65 5.91 -13.55
C ASP A 36 -5.56 6.05 -12.49
N ARG A 37 -4.38 6.48 -12.90
CA ARG A 37 -3.24 6.69 -12.03
C ARG A 37 -2.46 7.93 -12.47
N VAL A 38 -2.19 8.79 -11.51
CA VAL A 38 -1.22 9.88 -11.63
C VAL A 38 -0.15 9.62 -10.59
N LEU A 39 1.11 9.53 -11.02
CA LEU A 39 2.23 9.31 -10.13
C LEU A 39 2.60 10.64 -9.48
N VAL A 40 2.95 10.59 -8.21
CA VAL A 40 3.50 11.72 -7.45
C VAL A 40 4.91 11.39 -7.02
N ASN A 41 5.80 12.39 -7.02
CA ASN A 41 7.12 12.28 -6.44
C ASN A 41 7.04 12.46 -4.92
N TYR A 42 8.06 12.03 -4.21
CA TYR A 42 8.07 12.09 -2.74
C TYR A 42 7.86 13.50 -2.18
N ASP A 43 8.44 14.52 -2.80
CA ASP A 43 8.33 15.93 -2.41
C ASP A 43 6.94 16.54 -2.62
N GLU A 44 6.09 15.89 -3.43
CA GLU A 44 4.70 16.28 -3.63
C GLU A 44 3.76 15.67 -2.56
N ILE A 45 4.25 14.69 -1.78
CA ILE A 45 3.47 14.01 -0.74
C ILE A 45 3.54 14.81 0.56
N PRO A 46 2.41 15.31 1.10
CA PRO A 46 2.45 16.09 2.33
C PRO A 46 2.90 15.24 3.51
N GLN A 47 3.74 15.82 4.38
CA GLN A 47 4.32 15.13 5.53
C GLN A 47 3.25 14.47 6.42
N VAL A 48 2.09 15.09 6.56
CA VAL A 48 0.97 14.54 7.34
C VAL A 48 0.47 13.19 6.81
N LEU A 49 0.53 12.95 5.50
CA LEU A 49 0.17 11.66 4.91
C LEU A 49 1.26 10.62 5.16
N ILE A 50 2.51 10.99 5.00
CA ILE A 50 3.67 10.13 5.31
C ILE A 50 3.60 9.68 6.77
N ASP A 51 3.41 10.62 7.69
CA ASP A 51 3.29 10.35 9.12
C ASP A 51 2.12 9.41 9.45
N ALA A 52 0.96 9.63 8.82
CA ALA A 52 -0.21 8.78 9.01
C ALA A 52 0.02 7.34 8.52
N ILE A 53 0.66 7.18 7.36
CA ILE A 53 1.02 5.86 6.79
C ILE A 53 2.04 5.18 7.69
N VAL A 54 3.13 5.85 8.05
CA VAL A 54 4.21 5.30 8.87
C VAL A 54 3.68 4.92 10.26
N ALA A 55 2.93 5.81 10.92
CA ALA A 55 2.33 5.51 12.23
C ALA A 55 1.43 4.26 12.21
N THR A 56 0.74 4.04 11.09
CA THR A 56 -0.27 2.98 10.97
C THR A 56 0.31 1.64 10.53
N GLU A 57 1.16 1.67 9.51
CA GLU A 57 1.64 0.46 8.85
C GLU A 57 3.01 0.00 9.38
N ASP A 58 3.91 0.95 9.64
CA ASP A 58 5.29 0.63 9.98
C ASP A 58 5.96 1.74 10.81
N SER A 59 5.58 1.88 12.07
CA SER A 59 5.98 3.00 12.92
C SER A 59 7.49 3.18 13.11
N ARG A 60 8.30 2.20 12.75
CA ARG A 60 9.76 2.25 12.78
C ARG A 60 10.40 2.15 11.39
N PHE A 61 9.66 2.50 10.34
CA PHE A 61 10.09 2.39 8.95
C PHE A 61 11.45 3.01 8.69
N PHE A 62 11.72 4.18 9.23
CA PHE A 62 13.00 4.88 9.08
C PHE A 62 14.14 4.33 9.94
N GLN A 63 13.88 3.32 10.80
CA GLN A 63 14.85 2.77 11.76
C GLN A 63 15.35 1.37 11.40
N HIS A 64 14.78 0.74 10.38
CA HIS A 64 15.17 -0.60 9.94
C HIS A 64 15.40 -0.65 8.43
N ASN A 65 16.07 -1.70 7.95
CA ASN A 65 16.37 -1.92 6.54
C ASN A 65 15.51 -3.08 5.99
N GLY A 66 14.23 -2.80 5.73
CA GLY A 66 13.29 -3.74 5.11
C GLY A 66 12.65 -4.76 6.06
N LEU A 67 13.29 -5.07 7.19
CA LEU A 67 12.76 -5.98 8.21
C LEU A 67 12.90 -5.37 9.60
N ASP A 68 11.78 -5.18 10.27
CA ASP A 68 11.75 -4.84 11.68
C ASP A 68 11.89 -6.11 12.54
N MET A 69 13.13 -6.41 12.95
CA MET A 69 13.47 -7.63 13.69
C MET A 69 12.71 -7.77 15.02
N ALA A 70 12.52 -6.69 15.75
CA ALA A 70 11.82 -6.75 17.05
C ALA A 70 10.31 -7.00 16.86
N ARG A 71 9.71 -6.34 15.88
CA ARG A 71 8.30 -6.56 15.50
C ARG A 71 8.11 -7.96 14.93
N PHE A 72 9.03 -8.44 14.11
CA PHE A 72 9.00 -9.78 13.54
C PHE A 72 9.10 -10.86 14.64
N ALA A 73 10.05 -10.72 15.58
CA ALA A 73 10.20 -11.65 16.71
C ALA A 73 8.93 -11.67 17.59
N LYS A 74 8.39 -10.50 17.93
CA LYS A 74 7.14 -10.38 18.71
C LYS A 74 5.96 -11.08 18.04
N ALA A 75 5.78 -10.83 16.73
CA ALA A 75 4.71 -11.44 15.96
C ALA A 75 4.86 -12.98 15.84
N SER A 76 6.10 -13.45 15.63
CA SER A 76 6.40 -14.89 15.54
C SER A 76 6.11 -15.62 16.84
N VAL A 77 6.54 -15.07 17.98
CA VAL A 77 6.24 -15.63 19.31
C VAL A 77 4.74 -15.59 19.58
N GLY A 78 4.07 -14.49 19.26
CA GLY A 78 2.62 -14.36 19.43
C GLY A 78 1.85 -15.41 18.62
N GLN A 79 2.26 -15.68 17.40
CA GLN A 79 1.64 -16.69 16.55
C GLN A 79 1.83 -18.11 17.11
N VAL A 80 3.02 -18.42 17.61
CA VAL A 80 3.28 -19.73 18.27
C VAL A 80 2.44 -19.91 19.53
N LEU A 81 2.19 -18.82 20.27
CA LEU A 81 1.38 -18.83 21.48
C LEU A 81 -0.13 -18.69 21.23
N GLY A 82 -0.57 -18.72 19.96
CA GLY A 82 -1.98 -18.57 19.59
C GLY A 82 -2.58 -17.19 19.87
N ASN A 83 -1.73 -16.17 19.95
CA ASN A 83 -2.17 -14.78 20.20
C ASN A 83 -2.32 -14.01 18.88
N ASP A 84 -3.51 -14.05 18.29
CA ASP A 84 -3.84 -13.36 17.05
C ASP A 84 -3.72 -11.80 17.15
N LYS A 85 -3.56 -11.26 18.37
CA LYS A 85 -3.39 -9.83 18.63
C LYS A 85 -1.93 -9.36 18.61
N ALA A 86 -0.99 -10.24 18.30
CA ALA A 86 0.44 -9.91 18.27
C ALA A 86 0.83 -8.88 17.19
N GLY A 87 -0.10 -8.50 16.32
CA GLY A 87 0.08 -7.53 15.24
C GLY A 87 0.76 -8.11 13.99
N GLY A 88 0.69 -7.40 12.89
CA GLY A 88 1.35 -7.79 11.64
C GLY A 88 2.86 -7.58 11.69
N ALA A 89 3.64 -8.50 11.15
CA ALA A 89 5.11 -8.42 11.05
C ALA A 89 5.59 -7.83 9.71
N SER A 90 4.68 -7.42 8.82
CA SER A 90 5.04 -6.89 7.51
C SER A 90 5.44 -5.43 7.60
N THR A 91 6.55 -5.06 6.97
CA THR A 91 7.01 -3.68 6.81
C THR A 91 6.45 -3.07 5.54
N LEU A 92 6.52 -1.75 5.39
CA LEU A 92 6.17 -1.05 4.14
C LEU A 92 6.95 -1.61 2.95
N THR A 93 8.26 -1.79 3.12
CA THR A 93 9.13 -2.35 2.07
C THR A 93 8.70 -3.77 1.65
N MET A 94 8.30 -4.61 2.61
CA MET A 94 7.77 -5.95 2.30
C MET A 94 6.42 -5.88 1.57
N GLN A 95 5.60 -4.88 1.85
CA GLN A 95 4.34 -4.68 1.15
C GLN A 95 4.58 -4.27 -0.32
N VAL A 96 5.54 -3.37 -0.58
CA VAL A 96 5.96 -3.01 -1.95
C VAL A 96 6.53 -4.24 -2.67
N ALA A 97 7.44 -4.98 -2.04
CA ALA A 97 8.00 -6.21 -2.61
C ALA A 97 6.91 -7.21 -3.01
N LYS A 98 5.92 -7.40 -2.15
CA LYS A 98 4.79 -8.29 -2.40
C LYS A 98 3.98 -7.89 -3.64
N GLN A 99 3.81 -6.62 -3.92
CA GLN A 99 3.05 -6.15 -5.08
C GLN A 99 3.72 -6.52 -6.41
N VAL A 100 5.06 -6.55 -6.45
CA VAL A 100 5.82 -6.86 -7.67
C VAL A 100 6.03 -8.36 -7.85
N TYR A 101 6.31 -9.08 -6.76
CA TYR A 101 6.80 -10.47 -6.85
C TYR A 101 5.78 -11.53 -6.46
N SER A 102 4.68 -11.17 -5.80
CA SER A 102 3.72 -12.13 -5.28
C SER A 102 2.45 -12.19 -6.11
N SER A 103 2.34 -13.20 -6.95
CA SER A 103 1.19 -13.38 -7.84
C SER A 103 0.00 -14.13 -7.24
N LYS A 104 0.13 -14.82 -6.09
CA LYS A 104 -0.97 -15.62 -5.51
C LYS A 104 -0.84 -15.76 -3.99
N GLU A 105 -1.97 -15.74 -3.31
CA GLU A 105 -2.03 -16.11 -1.89
C GLU A 105 -1.65 -17.58 -1.71
N SER A 106 -0.85 -17.87 -0.68
CA SER A 106 -0.42 -19.20 -0.35
C SER A 106 -0.52 -19.43 1.16
N HIS A 107 -0.99 -20.62 1.55
CA HIS A 107 -1.21 -21.02 2.93
C HIS A 107 -0.24 -22.14 3.33
N GLY A 108 -0.07 -22.36 4.62
CA GLY A 108 0.80 -23.40 5.14
C GLY A 108 2.29 -23.16 4.83
N ILE A 109 3.03 -24.22 4.54
CA ILE A 109 4.48 -24.18 4.29
C ILE A 109 4.83 -23.24 3.12
N LYS A 110 4.01 -23.24 2.07
CA LYS A 110 4.19 -22.32 0.92
C LYS A 110 4.07 -20.86 1.35
N GLY A 111 3.19 -20.54 2.30
CA GLY A 111 3.06 -19.21 2.86
C GLY A 111 4.31 -18.76 3.63
N ILE A 112 4.93 -19.68 4.37
CA ILE A 112 6.18 -19.42 5.10
C ILE A 112 7.33 -19.15 4.12
N VAL A 113 7.49 -19.99 3.11
CA VAL A 113 8.54 -19.80 2.07
C VAL A 113 8.36 -18.46 1.39
N ARG A 114 7.12 -18.09 1.02
CA ARG A 114 6.81 -16.80 0.43
C ARG A 114 7.17 -15.63 1.36
N LYS A 115 6.87 -15.75 2.65
CA LYS A 115 7.23 -14.72 3.63
C LYS A 115 8.75 -14.47 3.66
N PHE A 116 9.56 -15.53 3.59
CA PHE A 116 11.01 -15.39 3.47
C PHE A 116 11.44 -14.76 2.15
N GLN A 117 10.76 -15.05 1.05
CA GLN A 117 11.00 -14.37 -0.23
C GLN A 117 10.68 -12.87 -0.14
N ASP A 118 9.55 -12.49 0.45
CA ASP A 118 9.19 -11.09 0.65
C ASP A 118 10.25 -10.36 1.50
N ILE A 119 10.75 -10.99 2.56
CA ILE A 119 11.84 -10.45 3.39
C ILE A 119 13.12 -10.29 2.58
N TYR A 120 13.51 -11.33 1.83
CA TYR A 120 14.69 -11.27 0.98
C TYR A 120 14.62 -10.13 -0.04
N MET A 121 13.49 -10.00 -0.72
CA MET A 121 13.28 -8.94 -1.71
C MET A 121 13.28 -7.56 -1.06
N ALA A 122 12.64 -7.41 0.09
CA ALA A 122 12.62 -6.15 0.83
C ALA A 122 14.03 -5.72 1.24
N VAL A 123 14.80 -6.59 1.88
CA VAL A 123 16.12 -6.27 2.44
C VAL A 123 17.20 -6.14 1.35
N PHE A 124 17.26 -7.11 0.43
CA PHE A 124 18.40 -7.23 -0.50
C PHE A 124 18.14 -6.66 -1.89
N LYS A 125 16.90 -6.37 -2.25
CA LYS A 125 16.57 -5.80 -3.56
C LYS A 125 15.99 -4.40 -3.47
N LEU A 126 15.12 -4.12 -2.51
CA LEU A 126 14.56 -2.78 -2.36
C LEU A 126 15.46 -1.88 -1.51
N GLU A 127 15.67 -2.17 -0.25
CA GLU A 127 16.41 -1.30 0.67
C GLU A 127 17.90 -1.13 0.30
N SER A 128 18.47 -2.07 -0.48
CA SER A 128 19.85 -1.96 -0.96
C SER A 128 20.00 -1.08 -2.20
N ASN A 129 18.91 -0.77 -2.91
CA ASN A 129 18.96 -0.06 -4.18
C ASN A 129 18.11 1.22 -4.21
N TYR A 130 17.23 1.41 -3.24
CA TYR A 130 16.30 2.53 -3.18
C TYR A 130 16.31 3.17 -1.79
N THR A 131 16.11 4.47 -1.74
CA THR A 131 16.01 5.22 -0.48
C THR A 131 14.64 4.98 0.18
N LYS A 132 14.52 5.40 1.44
CA LYS A 132 13.23 5.34 2.16
C LYS A 132 12.15 6.17 1.48
N GLU A 133 12.55 7.31 0.95
CA GLU A 133 11.68 8.23 0.21
C GLU A 133 11.15 7.54 -1.06
N GLU A 134 12.01 6.91 -1.85
CA GLU A 134 11.60 6.18 -3.05
C GLU A 134 10.68 4.99 -2.70
N ILE A 135 10.91 4.30 -1.60
CA ILE A 135 10.05 3.19 -1.15
C ILE A 135 8.66 3.70 -0.74
N ILE A 136 8.57 4.86 -0.07
CA ILE A 136 7.28 5.51 0.22
C ILE A 136 6.58 5.91 -1.07
N GLU A 137 7.31 6.51 -2.01
CA GLU A 137 6.80 6.87 -3.32
C GLU A 137 6.21 5.66 -4.06
N PHE A 138 6.94 4.54 -4.10
CA PHE A 138 6.43 3.29 -4.67
C PHE A 138 5.17 2.80 -3.95
N TYR A 139 5.15 2.87 -2.63
CA TYR A 139 4.03 2.42 -1.82
C TYR A 139 2.75 3.20 -2.10
N VAL A 140 2.83 4.54 -2.08
CA VAL A 140 1.65 5.40 -2.25
C VAL A 140 1.13 5.40 -3.69
N ASN A 141 2.02 5.26 -4.67
CA ASN A 141 1.65 5.24 -6.08
C ASN A 141 1.10 3.89 -6.54
N SER A 142 1.47 2.79 -5.89
CA SER A 142 1.08 1.44 -6.32
C SER A 142 -0.26 0.98 -5.77
N GLN A 143 -0.74 1.57 -4.69
CA GLN A 143 -1.95 1.13 -4.01
C GLN A 143 -3.21 1.38 -4.85
N TRP A 144 -4.05 0.35 -4.96
CA TRP A 144 -5.39 0.49 -5.50
C TRP A 144 -6.36 0.93 -4.42
N PHE A 145 -7.20 1.94 -4.71
CA PHE A 145 -8.12 2.54 -3.74
C PHE A 145 -9.60 2.25 -4.03
N GLY A 146 -9.90 1.39 -5.00
CA GLY A 146 -11.27 1.08 -5.36
C GLY A 146 -11.86 2.02 -6.39
N SER A 147 -13.17 2.12 -6.40
CA SER A 147 -13.90 3.04 -7.26
C SER A 147 -14.93 3.82 -6.43
N THR A 148 -15.38 4.95 -6.96
CA THR A 148 -16.44 5.77 -6.36
C THR A 148 -17.85 5.21 -6.62
N GLY A 149 -17.94 4.02 -7.24
CA GLY A 149 -19.23 3.37 -7.52
C GLY A 149 -19.87 3.75 -8.87
N SER A 150 -19.18 4.50 -9.71
CA SER A 150 -19.65 4.77 -11.08
C SER A 150 -19.51 3.51 -11.94
N LEU A 151 -20.56 3.20 -12.73
CA LEU A 151 -20.65 1.99 -13.56
C LEU A 151 -19.54 1.87 -14.62
N ASN A 152 -18.87 2.95 -14.97
CA ASN A 152 -17.83 2.99 -16.00
C ASN A 152 -16.41 3.13 -15.42
N ASN A 153 -16.23 2.99 -14.10
CA ASN A 153 -14.94 3.23 -13.45
C ASN A 153 -14.33 1.92 -12.96
N SER A 154 -13.27 1.47 -13.64
CA SER A 154 -12.47 0.29 -13.26
C SER A 154 -11.75 0.47 -11.92
N GLY A 155 -11.90 1.65 -11.30
CA GLY A 155 -11.20 2.03 -10.09
C GLY A 155 -9.98 2.91 -10.39
N PHE A 156 -9.35 3.37 -9.34
CA PHE A 156 -8.17 4.22 -9.41
C PHE A 156 -7.09 3.73 -8.47
N ALA A 157 -5.86 4.03 -8.81
CA ALA A 157 -4.68 3.66 -8.04
C ALA A 157 -3.78 4.89 -7.85
N GLY A 158 -3.03 4.85 -6.75
CA GLY A 158 -2.19 5.97 -6.33
C GLY A 158 -2.95 7.01 -5.51
N VAL A 159 -2.23 7.64 -4.61
CA VAL A 159 -2.82 8.59 -3.65
C VAL A 159 -3.33 9.86 -4.32
N GLU A 160 -2.72 10.30 -5.41
CA GLU A 160 -3.20 11.49 -6.15
C GLU A 160 -4.61 11.26 -6.67
N GLN A 161 -4.83 10.15 -7.38
CA GLN A 161 -6.16 9.81 -7.88
C GLN A 161 -7.15 9.54 -6.74
N ALA A 162 -6.70 8.95 -5.63
CA ALA A 162 -7.54 8.78 -4.46
C ALA A 162 -8.00 10.15 -3.90
N CYS A 163 -7.09 11.10 -3.75
CA CYS A 163 -7.42 12.44 -3.23
C CYS A 163 -8.33 13.22 -4.19
N GLN A 164 -8.06 13.18 -5.49
CA GLN A 164 -8.92 13.81 -6.49
C GLN A 164 -10.35 13.21 -6.46
N ASN A 165 -10.47 11.89 -6.42
CA ASN A 165 -11.77 11.23 -6.46
C ASN A 165 -12.54 11.33 -5.14
N PHE A 166 -11.86 11.26 -3.98
CA PHE A 166 -12.55 11.30 -2.69
C PHE A 166 -12.76 12.72 -2.16
N PHE A 167 -11.86 13.66 -2.46
CA PHE A 167 -11.87 15.00 -1.85
C PHE A 167 -11.91 16.15 -2.88
N GLY A 168 -11.73 15.86 -4.18
CA GLY A 168 -11.76 16.87 -5.25
C GLY A 168 -10.54 17.80 -5.25
N LYS A 169 -9.39 17.35 -4.71
CA LYS A 169 -8.16 18.16 -4.62
C LYS A 169 -6.91 17.30 -4.71
N PRO A 170 -5.75 17.89 -5.07
CA PRO A 170 -4.49 17.15 -5.15
C PRO A 170 -4.03 16.67 -3.77
N VAL A 171 -3.17 15.65 -3.76
CA VAL A 171 -2.62 15.07 -2.53
C VAL A 171 -1.84 16.10 -1.71
N SER A 172 -1.19 17.07 -2.35
CA SER A 172 -0.46 18.15 -1.67
C SER A 172 -1.31 18.98 -0.72
N ASP A 173 -2.62 19.06 -0.96
CA ASP A 173 -3.54 19.98 -0.29
C ASP A 173 -4.44 19.30 0.76
N ILE A 174 -4.19 18.01 1.04
CA ILE A 174 -5.03 17.27 1.98
C ILE A 174 -4.74 17.67 3.44
N SER A 175 -5.79 17.74 4.22
CA SER A 175 -5.73 17.96 5.66
C SER A 175 -5.35 16.70 6.44
N LEU A 176 -5.04 16.82 7.72
CA LEU A 176 -4.83 15.69 8.63
C LEU A 176 -6.03 14.73 8.63
N ALA A 177 -7.25 15.26 8.62
CA ALA A 177 -8.47 14.44 8.59
C ALA A 177 -8.54 13.59 7.33
N GLU A 178 -8.23 14.14 6.17
CA GLU A 178 -8.21 13.44 4.88
C GLU A 178 -7.04 12.46 4.76
N ALA A 179 -5.85 12.87 5.19
CA ALA A 179 -4.68 12.01 5.25
C ALA A 179 -4.92 10.76 6.10
N SER A 180 -5.60 10.91 7.24
CA SER A 180 -5.93 9.78 8.12
C SER A 180 -6.97 8.81 7.50
N ILE A 181 -7.86 9.31 6.63
CA ILE A 181 -8.78 8.46 5.84
C ILE A 181 -7.99 7.69 4.81
N ILE A 182 -7.17 8.36 3.98
CA ILE A 182 -6.33 7.72 2.96
C ILE A 182 -5.42 6.66 3.60
N ALA A 183 -4.70 6.99 4.67
CA ALA A 183 -3.85 6.04 5.40
C ALA A 183 -4.63 4.83 5.94
N GLY A 184 -5.85 5.04 6.38
CA GLY A 184 -6.74 3.97 6.82
C GLY A 184 -7.12 3.00 5.71
N MET A 185 -7.27 3.48 4.48
CA MET A 185 -7.66 2.69 3.32
C MET A 185 -6.57 1.75 2.81
N PHE A 186 -5.30 2.00 3.12
CA PHE A 186 -4.22 1.07 2.72
C PHE A 186 -4.42 -0.35 3.25
N GLN A 187 -5.04 -0.52 4.40
CA GLN A 187 -5.33 -1.84 4.95
C GLN A 187 -6.40 -2.60 4.15
N ASN A 188 -7.47 -1.91 3.77
CA ASN A 188 -8.57 -2.49 2.99
C ASN A 188 -9.37 -1.38 2.29
N PRO A 189 -9.03 -1.04 1.04
CA PRO A 189 -9.65 0.08 0.35
C PRO A 189 -11.14 -0.10 0.06
N VAL A 190 -11.61 -1.35 -0.04
CA VAL A 190 -13.05 -1.62 -0.23
C VAL A 190 -13.81 -1.39 1.07
N TRP A 191 -13.34 -1.98 2.18
CA TRP A 191 -14.03 -1.97 3.48
C TRP A 191 -13.99 -0.60 4.18
N TYR A 192 -12.97 0.19 3.86
CA TYR A 192 -12.79 1.55 4.40
C TYR A 192 -13.05 2.65 3.36
N ASN A 193 -13.79 2.35 2.31
CA ASN A 193 -14.22 3.34 1.32
C ASN A 193 -15.21 4.32 1.96
N PRO A 194 -14.95 5.63 1.97
CA PRO A 194 -15.78 6.62 2.65
C PRO A 194 -17.18 6.78 2.05
N TYR A 195 -17.35 6.50 0.76
CA TYR A 195 -18.65 6.55 0.09
C TYR A 195 -19.49 5.31 0.36
N THR A 196 -18.85 4.13 0.37
CA THR A 196 -19.58 2.86 0.51
C THR A 196 -19.78 2.47 1.97
N TYR A 197 -18.76 2.70 2.81
CA TYR A 197 -18.77 2.28 4.22
C TYR A 197 -18.32 3.40 5.18
N PRO A 198 -19.01 4.54 5.24
CA PRO A 198 -18.59 5.72 6.01
C PRO A 198 -18.37 5.43 7.50
N ASN A 199 -19.15 4.54 8.10
CA ASN A 199 -18.99 4.16 9.50
C ASN A 199 -17.70 3.37 9.76
N ASN A 200 -17.34 2.48 8.85
CA ASN A 200 -16.07 1.72 8.95
C ASN A 200 -14.89 2.65 8.73
N THR A 201 -14.99 3.54 7.74
CA THR A 201 -13.99 4.58 7.49
C THR A 201 -13.75 5.43 8.73
N ARG A 202 -14.80 5.92 9.37
CA ARG A 202 -14.69 6.73 10.59
C ARG A 202 -14.03 5.97 11.75
N LYS A 203 -14.39 4.69 11.95
CA LYS A 203 -13.74 3.85 12.97
C LYS A 203 -12.26 3.65 12.67
N ARG A 204 -11.91 3.40 11.41
CA ARG A 204 -10.53 3.21 10.99
C ARG A 204 -9.73 4.51 11.10
N GLN A 205 -10.30 5.64 10.69
CA GLN A 205 -9.73 6.98 10.85
C GLN A 205 -9.36 7.26 12.31
N LYS A 206 -10.26 6.98 13.25
CA LYS A 206 -9.96 7.12 14.67
C LYS A 206 -8.78 6.27 15.09
N THR A 207 -8.66 5.04 14.58
CA THR A 207 -7.50 4.18 14.84
C THR A 207 -6.21 4.80 14.32
N VAL A 208 -6.21 5.33 13.10
CA VAL A 208 -5.04 6.00 12.51
C VAL A 208 -4.61 7.19 13.35
N LEU A 209 -5.54 8.09 13.68
CA LEU A 209 -5.26 9.26 14.52
C LEU A 209 -4.72 8.86 15.91
N THR A 210 -5.30 7.83 16.53
CA THR A 210 -4.77 7.31 17.81
C THR A 210 -3.35 6.79 17.67
N LEU A 211 -3.01 6.10 16.57
CA LEU A 211 -1.65 5.65 16.32
C LEU A 211 -0.70 6.81 16.07
N MET A 212 -1.14 7.86 15.37
CA MET A 212 -0.35 9.08 15.17
C MET A 212 -0.03 9.77 16.50
N VAL A 213 -1.00 9.87 17.43
CA VAL A 213 -0.76 10.38 18.78
C VAL A 213 0.22 9.49 19.55
N ASN A 214 -0.02 8.17 19.56
CA ASN A 214 0.82 7.20 20.28
C ASN A 214 2.28 7.19 19.82
N HIS A 215 2.54 7.54 18.56
CA HIS A 215 3.88 7.63 17.97
C HIS A 215 4.44 9.06 17.94
N GLY A 216 3.71 10.04 18.49
CA GLY A 216 4.19 11.41 18.66
C GLY A 216 4.19 12.26 17.37
N TYR A 217 3.43 11.85 16.34
CA TYR A 217 3.28 12.63 15.11
C TYR A 217 2.31 13.80 15.26
N ILE A 218 1.31 13.66 16.12
CA ILE A 218 0.36 14.72 16.48
C ILE A 218 0.09 14.72 17.98
N THR A 219 -0.45 15.83 18.48
CA THR A 219 -0.96 15.95 19.87
C THR A 219 -2.44 15.60 19.95
N GLU A 220 -2.94 15.30 21.16
CA GLU A 220 -4.36 15.06 21.43
C GLU A 220 -5.24 16.27 21.10
#